data_4aaec7882b7eda194414b3775e580389
#
_entry.id   4aaec7882b7eda194414b3775e580389
#
_cell.length_a   1.000
_cell.length_b   1.000
_cell.length_c   1.000
_cell.angle_alpha   90.00
_cell.angle_beta   90.00
_cell.angle_gamma   90.00
#
_symmetry.space_group_name_H-M   'P 1'
#
loop_
_entity.id
_entity.type
_entity.pdbx_description
1 polymer ?
#
loop_
_entity_poly.entity_id
_entity_poly.type
_entity_poly.pdbx_seq_one_letter_code
_entity_poly.pdbx_strand_id
1 'polypeptide(L)'
;MSATRSRDRVAPSVAKLLRLLKHSPRGAVFNPWWQVDADNDIGAQAPRIRREQLRAYLRERVGTAQLALVGEALGYRGGHFSGIAMTSERMLLGGKAADGIEPRHVFASRPPRQTSRPDKYPRGFAEPTASIVWGTLLELGFGADRFVLWNAFPWHSFDPRSGMLSNRTPTPSELAVGLPVLEAFLKLFACERVVAVGRLAAAQLAGLHSPVECLRHPASGGAALFRKQTASIARTL
;
A
#
# COMPACT_ATOMS: atom_id res chain seq x y z
N MET A 1 5.37 1.14 -32.37
CA MET A 1 5.52 2.58 -31.98
C MET A 1 4.44 3.07 -30.98
N SER A 2 3.58 2.21 -30.42
CA SER A 2 2.48 2.59 -29.53
C SER A 2 2.83 2.59 -28.02
N ALA A 3 3.80 1.80 -27.59
CA ALA A 3 4.14 1.63 -26.17
C ALA A 3 4.86 2.82 -25.53
N THR A 4 5.63 3.59 -26.29
CA THR A 4 6.42 4.71 -25.79
C THR A 4 5.55 5.93 -25.43
N ARG A 5 4.48 6.20 -26.20
CA ARG A 5 3.55 7.32 -25.93
C ARG A 5 2.72 7.15 -24.67
N SER A 6 2.49 5.92 -24.19
CA SER A 6 1.73 5.66 -22.95
C SER A 6 2.55 5.97 -21.69
N ARG A 7 3.87 5.70 -21.69
CA ARG A 7 4.72 5.89 -20.52
C ARG A 7 4.93 7.37 -20.15
N ASP A 8 5.00 8.27 -21.14
CA ASP A 8 5.20 9.71 -20.88
C ASP A 8 3.98 10.40 -20.24
N ARG A 9 2.76 9.89 -20.46
CA ARG A 9 1.54 10.42 -19.82
C ARG A 9 1.37 9.95 -18.36
N VAL A 10 2.04 8.89 -17.96
CA VAL A 10 1.93 8.28 -16.61
C VAL A 10 2.67 9.11 -15.56
N ALA A 11 3.83 9.65 -15.89
CA ALA A 11 4.67 10.39 -14.95
C ALA A 11 3.97 11.61 -14.30
N PRO A 12 3.25 12.47 -15.00
CA PRO A 12 2.53 13.60 -14.40
C PRO A 12 1.44 13.17 -13.42
N SER A 13 0.75 12.07 -13.69
CA SER A 13 -0.35 11.59 -12.83
C SER A 13 0.17 10.96 -11.53
N VAL A 14 1.23 10.16 -11.57
CA VAL A 14 1.91 9.66 -10.36
C VAL A 14 2.48 10.81 -9.54
N ALA A 15 3.06 11.83 -10.19
CA ALA A 15 3.56 13.02 -9.51
C ALA A 15 2.44 13.82 -8.84
N LYS A 16 1.25 13.89 -9.45
CA LYS A 16 0.07 14.52 -8.85
C LYS A 16 -0.37 13.78 -7.59
N LEU A 17 -0.49 12.45 -7.64
CA LEU A 17 -0.83 11.62 -6.48
C LEU A 17 0.17 11.82 -5.34
N LEU A 18 1.47 11.78 -5.64
CA LEU A 18 2.51 12.04 -4.65
C LEU A 18 2.42 13.43 -4.03
N ARG A 19 2.07 14.47 -4.78
CA ARG A 19 1.86 15.83 -4.22
C ARG A 19 0.68 15.87 -3.24
N LEU A 20 -0.42 15.18 -3.52
CA LEU A 20 -1.57 15.11 -2.62
C LEU A 20 -1.19 14.46 -1.28
N LEU A 21 -0.35 13.42 -1.28
CA LEU A 21 0.12 12.76 -0.07
C LEU A 21 0.89 13.68 0.89
N LYS A 22 1.36 14.85 0.43
CA LYS A 22 2.07 15.82 1.29
C LYS A 22 1.16 16.39 2.39
N HIS A 23 -0.13 16.45 2.15
CA HIS A 23 -1.09 17.15 3.00
C HIS A 23 -1.84 16.16 3.92
N SER A 24 -1.12 15.51 4.85
CA SER A 24 -1.73 14.65 5.87
C SER A 24 -2.46 15.45 6.94
N PRO A 25 -3.47 14.85 7.62
CA PRO A 25 -4.05 15.45 8.82
C PRO A 25 -2.98 15.75 9.87
N ARG A 26 -3.28 16.74 10.72
CA ARG A 26 -2.46 17.02 11.92
C ARG A 26 -2.84 16.06 13.06
N GLY A 27 -2.00 16.00 14.10
CA GLY A 27 -2.24 15.18 15.30
C GLY A 27 -1.57 13.81 15.23
N ALA A 28 -2.28 12.76 15.70
CA ALA A 28 -1.74 11.39 15.78
C ALA A 28 -1.76 10.65 14.42
N VAL A 29 -1.22 11.30 13.41
CA VAL A 29 -1.07 10.78 12.04
C VAL A 29 0.36 11.01 11.59
N PHE A 30 1.04 9.93 11.20
CA PHE A 30 2.38 9.98 10.62
C PHE A 30 2.31 9.91 9.10
N ASN A 31 3.05 10.82 8.45
CA ASN A 31 3.19 10.85 7.01
C ASN A 31 4.53 10.23 6.59
N PRO A 32 4.58 8.97 6.19
CA PRO A 32 5.83 8.27 5.94
C PRO A 32 6.66 8.87 4.80
N TRP A 33 6.03 9.64 3.93
CA TRP A 33 6.70 10.22 2.76
C TRP A 33 7.27 11.62 3.01
N TRP A 34 6.90 12.31 4.10
CA TRP A 34 7.39 13.67 4.41
C TRP A 34 7.86 13.84 5.84
N GLN A 35 7.57 12.91 6.74
CA GLN A 35 8.00 12.96 8.13
C GLN A 35 9.05 11.89 8.42
N VAL A 36 9.90 12.16 9.41
CA VAL A 36 10.89 11.23 9.96
C VAL A 36 10.37 10.71 11.29
N ASP A 37 10.39 9.41 11.47
CA ASP A 37 10.24 8.77 12.78
C ASP A 37 11.63 8.78 13.44
N ALA A 38 11.86 9.75 14.33
CA ALA A 38 13.18 10.01 14.90
C ALA A 38 13.76 8.80 15.66
N ASP A 39 12.90 7.97 16.22
CA ASP A 39 13.31 6.81 17.02
C ASP A 39 13.60 5.57 16.17
N ASN A 40 12.95 5.43 15.02
CA ASN A 40 12.92 4.18 14.26
C ASN A 40 13.45 4.30 12.83
N ASP A 41 13.48 5.49 12.22
CA ASP A 41 14.03 5.69 10.88
C ASP A 41 15.57 5.76 10.88
N ILE A 42 16.17 5.36 9.75
CA ILE A 42 17.63 5.50 9.50
C ILE A 42 18.11 6.97 9.45
N GLY A 43 17.21 7.94 9.57
CA GLY A 43 17.48 9.37 9.57
C GLY A 43 16.72 10.13 8.50
N ALA A 44 17.14 11.38 8.23
CA ALA A 44 16.42 12.34 7.39
C ALA A 44 16.16 11.89 5.93
N GLN A 45 16.88 10.90 5.41
CA GLN A 45 16.68 10.37 4.07
C GLN A 45 15.51 9.39 3.96
N ALA A 46 14.98 8.85 5.08
CA ALA A 46 13.94 7.82 5.07
C ALA A 46 12.68 8.25 4.28
N PRO A 47 12.10 9.45 4.49
CA PRO A 47 10.93 9.87 3.71
C PRO A 47 11.21 9.97 2.21
N ARG A 48 12.42 10.38 1.80
CA ARG A 48 12.81 10.44 0.38
C ARG A 48 12.87 9.04 -0.21
N ILE A 49 13.45 8.08 0.49
CA ILE A 49 13.54 6.68 0.05
C ILE A 49 12.12 6.12 -0.15
N ARG A 50 11.21 6.31 0.81
CA ARG A 50 9.82 5.86 0.72
C ARG A 50 9.07 6.47 -0.45
N ARG A 51 9.26 7.77 -0.76
CA ARG A 51 8.70 8.39 -1.97
C ARG A 51 9.25 7.79 -3.26
N GLU A 52 10.53 7.50 -3.30
CA GLU A 52 11.16 6.89 -4.47
C GLU A 52 10.67 5.46 -4.70
N GLN A 53 10.51 4.66 -3.63
CA GLN A 53 9.97 3.32 -3.68
C GLN A 53 8.50 3.32 -4.11
N LEU A 54 7.67 4.18 -3.51
CA LEU A 54 6.28 4.34 -3.93
C LEU A 54 6.17 4.75 -5.40
N ARG A 55 7.01 5.68 -5.86
CA ARG A 55 7.03 6.09 -7.27
C ARG A 55 7.37 4.93 -8.20
N ALA A 56 8.36 4.11 -7.88
CA ALA A 56 8.71 2.92 -8.65
C ALA A 56 7.54 1.94 -8.70
N TYR A 57 6.99 1.59 -7.54
CA TYR A 57 5.84 0.69 -7.38
C TYR A 57 4.63 1.12 -8.22
N LEU A 58 4.24 2.39 -8.15
CA LEU A 58 3.10 2.91 -8.89
C LEU A 58 3.36 2.92 -10.41
N ARG A 59 4.55 3.36 -10.84
CA ARG A 59 4.89 3.46 -12.27
C ARG A 59 4.90 2.12 -12.98
N GLU A 60 5.29 1.07 -12.29
CA GLU A 60 5.33 -0.29 -12.86
C GLU A 60 3.93 -0.89 -13.04
N ARG A 61 2.89 -0.29 -12.42
CA ARG A 61 1.50 -0.80 -12.42
C ARG A 61 0.50 0.05 -13.18
N VAL A 62 0.83 1.32 -13.43
CA VAL A 62 -0.07 2.18 -14.21
C VAL A 62 -0.18 1.68 -15.65
N GLY A 63 -1.42 1.40 -16.09
CA GLY A 63 -1.73 0.87 -17.40
C GLY A 63 -1.59 -0.65 -17.54
N THR A 64 -1.16 -1.35 -16.47
CA THR A 64 -1.07 -2.82 -16.47
C THR A 64 -1.95 -3.45 -15.38
N ALA A 65 -2.12 -2.79 -14.24
CA ALA A 65 -2.92 -3.31 -13.14
C ALA A 65 -4.41 -3.39 -13.53
N GLN A 66 -4.99 -4.57 -13.39
CA GLN A 66 -6.40 -4.86 -13.64
C GLN A 66 -7.21 -4.88 -12.36
N LEU A 67 -6.56 -5.22 -11.23
CA LEU A 67 -7.17 -5.34 -9.92
C LEU A 67 -6.57 -4.33 -8.93
N ALA A 68 -7.41 -3.53 -8.29
CA ALA A 68 -7.02 -2.69 -7.17
C ALA A 68 -7.58 -3.26 -5.85
N LEU A 69 -6.71 -3.54 -4.89
CA LEU A 69 -7.12 -3.88 -3.52
C LEU A 69 -6.89 -2.65 -2.63
N VAL A 70 -7.95 -2.17 -2.01
CA VAL A 70 -7.91 -1.02 -1.12
C VAL A 70 -8.10 -1.48 0.32
N GLY A 71 -7.03 -1.41 1.13
CA GLY A 71 -7.07 -1.65 2.57
C GLY A 71 -7.56 -0.44 3.36
N GLU A 72 -7.55 -0.53 4.69
CA GLU A 72 -8.12 0.52 5.55
C GLU A 72 -7.16 1.69 5.75
N ALA A 73 -5.99 1.47 6.35
CA ALA A 73 -4.97 2.49 6.61
C ALA A 73 -3.56 1.88 6.57
N LEU A 74 -2.53 2.70 6.45
CA LEU A 74 -1.15 2.23 6.61
C LEU A 74 -0.90 1.75 8.05
N GLY A 75 -0.30 0.55 8.17
CA GLY A 75 0.14 0.03 9.45
C GLY A 75 1.61 0.33 9.75
N TYR A 76 1.96 0.40 11.05
CA TYR A 76 3.34 0.64 11.47
C TYR A 76 4.30 -0.48 11.04
N ARG A 77 3.83 -1.71 10.89
CA ARG A 77 4.66 -2.84 10.43
C ARG A 77 4.83 -2.93 8.92
N GLY A 78 4.06 -2.15 8.18
CA GLY A 78 4.03 -2.16 6.72
C GLY A 78 4.42 -0.83 6.10
N GLY A 79 3.43 -0.14 5.57
CA GLY A 79 3.61 1.10 4.80
C GLY A 79 4.29 2.24 5.55
N HIS A 80 4.30 2.25 6.87
CA HIS A 80 5.07 3.20 7.66
C HIS A 80 6.55 3.22 7.23
N PHE A 81 7.17 2.04 7.09
CA PHE A 81 8.58 1.90 6.71
C PHE A 81 8.79 1.59 5.23
N SER A 82 7.94 0.79 4.59
CA SER A 82 8.08 0.49 3.16
C SER A 82 7.69 1.67 2.26
N GLY A 83 6.76 2.51 2.71
CA GLY A 83 6.10 3.54 1.91
C GLY A 83 5.05 2.99 0.95
N ILE A 84 4.68 1.70 1.03
CA ILE A 84 3.76 1.02 0.11
C ILE A 84 2.68 0.30 0.93
N ALA A 85 1.43 0.49 0.54
CA ALA A 85 0.27 -0.11 1.20
C ALA A 85 0.37 -1.65 1.23
N MET A 86 -0.02 -2.26 2.36
CA MET A 86 -0.01 -3.72 2.55
C MET A 86 1.29 -4.40 2.07
N THR A 87 2.43 -3.73 2.31
CA THR A 87 3.75 -4.22 1.91
C THR A 87 4.73 -3.94 3.04
N SER A 88 5.42 -4.96 3.52
CA SER A 88 6.38 -4.81 4.60
C SER A 88 7.79 -4.55 4.10
N GLU A 89 8.60 -3.90 4.92
CA GLU A 89 10.01 -3.66 4.61
C GLU A 89 10.78 -4.98 4.47
N ARG A 90 10.42 -6.01 5.26
CA ARG A 90 11.01 -7.36 5.16
C ARG A 90 10.82 -7.99 3.77
N MET A 91 9.69 -7.73 3.10
CA MET A 91 9.47 -8.16 1.72
C MET A 91 10.44 -7.47 0.77
N LEU A 92 10.59 -6.16 0.92
CA LEU A 92 11.53 -5.36 0.11
C LEU A 92 12.98 -5.85 0.25
N LEU A 93 13.35 -6.34 1.45
CA LEU A 93 14.70 -6.80 1.76
C LEU A 93 14.92 -8.31 1.46
N GLY A 94 13.97 -8.98 0.80
CA GLY A 94 14.08 -10.39 0.42
C GLY A 94 13.77 -11.39 1.54
N GLY A 95 13.39 -10.91 2.73
CA GLY A 95 13.11 -11.78 3.88
C GLY A 95 11.79 -12.58 3.77
N LYS A 96 11.15 -12.55 2.59
CA LYS A 96 9.96 -13.33 2.26
C LYS A 96 10.09 -14.15 0.98
N ALA A 97 11.31 -14.30 0.47
CA ALA A 97 11.60 -15.10 -0.73
C ALA A 97 11.24 -16.58 -0.55
N ALA A 98 11.47 -17.14 0.64
CA ALA A 98 11.05 -18.51 0.96
C ALA A 98 9.53 -18.72 0.94
N ASP A 99 8.74 -17.65 1.11
CA ASP A 99 7.28 -17.65 0.99
C ASP A 99 6.82 -17.31 -0.45
N GLY A 100 7.72 -17.34 -1.44
CA GLY A 100 7.43 -17.02 -2.84
C GLY A 100 7.29 -15.51 -3.13
N ILE A 101 7.58 -14.64 -2.17
CA ILE A 101 7.43 -13.18 -2.33
C ILE A 101 8.81 -12.54 -2.42
N GLU A 102 9.24 -12.22 -3.64
CA GLU A 102 10.54 -11.60 -3.90
C GLU A 102 10.44 -10.07 -4.00
N PRO A 103 11.53 -9.32 -3.71
CA PRO A 103 11.57 -7.86 -3.84
C PRO A 103 11.13 -7.35 -5.22
N ARG A 104 11.50 -8.07 -6.29
CA ARG A 104 11.12 -7.73 -7.67
C ARG A 104 9.62 -7.78 -7.94
N HIS A 105 8.86 -8.54 -7.15
CA HIS A 105 7.39 -8.54 -7.23
C HIS A 105 6.81 -7.19 -6.78
N VAL A 106 7.48 -6.50 -5.86
CA VAL A 106 7.03 -5.17 -5.41
C VAL A 106 7.40 -4.10 -6.43
N PHE A 107 8.65 -4.04 -6.85
CA PHE A 107 9.15 -3.23 -7.98
C PHE A 107 10.53 -3.76 -8.40
N ALA A 108 10.82 -3.67 -9.70
CA ALA A 108 12.07 -4.15 -10.30
C ALA A 108 12.97 -3.03 -10.84
N SER A 109 12.43 -1.84 -11.07
CA SER A 109 13.13 -0.72 -11.71
C SER A 109 14.25 -0.10 -10.87
N ARG A 110 14.40 -0.50 -9.62
CA ARG A 110 15.45 -0.05 -8.70
C ARG A 110 15.67 -1.04 -7.56
N PRO A 111 16.84 -1.06 -6.92
CA PRO A 111 17.05 -1.83 -5.70
C PRO A 111 16.22 -1.24 -4.55
N PRO A 112 15.50 -2.06 -3.78
CA PRO A 112 14.82 -1.61 -2.57
C PRO A 112 15.81 -1.24 -1.47
N ARG A 113 15.38 -0.35 -0.59
CA ARG A 113 16.20 0.17 0.51
C ARG A 113 15.43 0.11 1.82
N GLN A 114 16.13 -0.24 2.89
CA GLN A 114 15.63 -0.15 4.25
C GLN A 114 15.50 1.31 4.68
N THR A 115 14.44 1.63 5.40
CA THR A 115 14.19 2.96 6.00
C THR A 115 14.11 2.91 7.52
N SER A 116 13.81 1.74 8.11
CA SER A 116 13.97 1.52 9.54
C SER A 116 15.45 1.39 9.92
N ARG A 117 15.77 1.68 11.16
CA ARG A 117 17.14 1.59 11.71
C ARG A 117 17.67 0.14 11.68
N PRO A 118 18.75 -0.16 10.92
CA PRO A 118 19.27 -1.52 10.82
C PRO A 118 19.85 -2.06 12.14
N ASP A 119 20.36 -1.18 13.01
CA ASP A 119 20.87 -1.54 14.34
C ASP A 119 19.76 -2.05 15.26
N LYS A 120 18.54 -1.53 15.13
CA LYS A 120 17.36 -1.98 15.89
C LYS A 120 16.57 -3.07 15.16
N TYR A 121 16.47 -2.96 13.85
CA TYR A 121 15.62 -3.81 12.99
C TYR A 121 16.41 -4.40 11.82
N PRO A 122 17.40 -5.26 12.06
CA PRO A 122 18.35 -5.72 11.03
C PRO A 122 17.68 -6.44 9.84
N ARG A 123 16.48 -6.98 10.03
CA ARG A 123 15.70 -7.62 8.97
C ARG A 123 14.51 -6.81 8.49
N GLY A 124 14.42 -5.54 8.88
CA GLY A 124 13.24 -4.69 8.63
C GLY A 124 11.97 -5.20 9.31
N PHE A 125 10.93 -4.38 9.26
CA PHE A 125 9.61 -4.74 9.82
C PHE A 125 8.89 -5.78 8.96
N ALA A 126 8.16 -6.69 9.61
CA ALA A 126 7.31 -7.69 8.97
C ALA A 126 5.84 -7.44 9.30
N GLU A 127 4.99 -7.40 8.28
CA GLU A 127 3.54 -7.26 8.38
C GLU A 127 2.86 -8.57 7.95
N PRO A 128 2.23 -9.32 8.88
CA PRO A 128 1.55 -10.57 8.53
C PRO A 128 0.48 -10.41 7.46
N THR A 129 -0.34 -9.34 7.54
CA THR A 129 -1.37 -9.02 6.55
C THR A 129 -0.78 -8.88 5.15
N ALA A 130 0.35 -8.19 5.02
CA ALA A 130 1.05 -8.03 3.74
C ALA A 130 1.46 -9.38 3.15
N SER A 131 2.04 -10.29 3.98
CA SER A 131 2.43 -11.64 3.52
C SER A 131 1.24 -12.44 3.00
N ILE A 132 0.08 -12.34 3.68
CA ILE A 132 -1.15 -13.02 3.27
C ILE A 132 -1.66 -12.45 1.93
N VAL A 133 -1.73 -11.12 1.81
CA VAL A 133 -2.24 -10.47 0.58
C VAL A 133 -1.37 -10.80 -0.62
N TRP A 134 -0.06 -10.55 -0.52
CA TRP A 134 0.88 -10.82 -1.61
C TRP A 134 0.94 -12.31 -1.97
N GLY A 135 1.11 -13.19 -0.96
CA GLY A 135 1.16 -14.63 -1.18
C GLY A 135 -0.10 -15.14 -1.89
N THR A 136 -1.28 -14.73 -1.41
CA THR A 136 -2.56 -15.14 -2.04
C THR A 136 -2.64 -14.71 -3.51
N LEU A 137 -2.28 -13.48 -3.85
CA LEU A 137 -2.37 -13.00 -5.23
C LEU A 137 -1.37 -13.72 -6.15
N LEU A 138 -0.14 -13.91 -5.70
CA LEU A 138 0.89 -14.63 -6.46
C LEU A 138 0.56 -16.12 -6.62
N GLU A 139 0.08 -16.80 -5.56
CA GLU A 139 -0.38 -18.19 -5.60
C GLU A 139 -1.57 -18.40 -6.57
N LEU A 140 -2.44 -17.40 -6.73
CA LEU A 140 -3.52 -17.40 -7.69
C LEU A 140 -3.08 -17.08 -9.14
N GLY A 141 -1.78 -16.86 -9.36
CA GLY A 141 -1.21 -16.62 -10.68
C GLY A 141 -1.28 -15.18 -11.17
N PHE A 142 -1.64 -14.21 -10.32
CA PHE A 142 -1.56 -12.81 -10.72
C PHE A 142 -0.11 -12.40 -10.96
N GLY A 143 0.18 -11.86 -12.13
CA GLY A 143 1.43 -11.15 -12.35
C GLY A 143 1.57 -9.98 -11.37
N ALA A 144 2.76 -9.74 -10.85
CA ALA A 144 2.98 -8.75 -9.79
C ALA A 144 2.67 -7.29 -10.23
N ASP A 145 2.64 -7.02 -11.52
CA ASP A 145 2.24 -5.75 -12.13
C ASP A 145 0.74 -5.67 -12.49
N ARG A 146 0.00 -6.79 -12.36
CA ARG A 146 -1.43 -6.89 -12.71
C ARG A 146 -2.35 -6.48 -11.58
N PHE A 147 -1.83 -6.27 -10.38
CA PHE A 147 -2.59 -5.73 -9.26
C PHE A 147 -1.88 -4.55 -8.61
N VAL A 148 -2.66 -3.69 -7.97
CA VAL A 148 -2.15 -2.57 -7.19
C VAL A 148 -2.81 -2.53 -5.80
N LEU A 149 -2.00 -2.29 -4.78
CA LEU A 149 -2.43 -2.19 -3.39
C LEU A 149 -2.44 -0.72 -2.95
N TRP A 150 -3.51 -0.32 -2.29
CA TRP A 150 -3.69 1.02 -1.73
C TRP A 150 -4.44 0.97 -0.40
N ASN A 151 -4.62 2.12 0.25
CA ASN A 151 -5.46 2.25 1.45
C ASN A 151 -6.46 3.39 1.29
N ALA A 152 -7.65 3.22 1.87
CA ALA A 152 -8.67 4.26 1.95
C ALA A 152 -8.15 5.49 2.70
N PHE A 153 -7.40 5.27 3.79
CA PHE A 153 -6.62 6.30 4.47
C PHE A 153 -5.12 6.07 4.17
N PRO A 154 -4.49 6.93 3.36
CA PRO A 154 -3.15 6.64 2.84
C PRO A 154 -2.03 6.81 3.88
N TRP A 155 -2.25 7.49 5.00
CA TRP A 155 -1.26 7.72 6.05
C TRP A 155 -1.40 6.73 7.21
N HIS A 156 -0.44 6.77 8.13
CA HIS A 156 -0.46 5.92 9.32
C HIS A 156 -1.06 6.67 10.50
N SER A 157 -2.22 6.21 11.00
CA SER A 157 -2.82 6.68 12.25
C SER A 157 -2.36 5.82 13.42
N PHE A 158 -1.82 6.45 14.47
CA PHE A 158 -1.27 5.77 15.64
C PHE A 158 -1.96 6.21 16.93
N ASP A 159 -1.93 5.37 17.98
CA ASP A 159 -2.38 5.75 19.32
C ASP A 159 -1.28 6.58 20.01
N PRO A 160 -1.50 7.87 20.32
CA PRO A 160 -0.48 8.71 20.92
C PRO A 160 -0.01 8.23 22.29
N ARG A 161 -0.81 7.42 23.01
CA ARG A 161 -0.41 6.83 24.29
C ARG A 161 0.56 5.66 24.12
N SER A 162 0.48 4.96 23.00
CA SER A 162 1.32 3.81 22.67
C SER A 162 2.46 4.15 21.71
N GLY A 163 2.49 5.39 21.19
CA GLY A 163 3.53 5.89 20.30
C GLY A 163 3.41 5.41 18.85
N MET A 164 4.42 5.74 18.04
CA MET A 164 4.46 5.51 16.60
C MET A 164 4.36 4.05 16.18
N LEU A 165 4.78 3.11 17.02
CA LEU A 165 4.71 1.67 16.72
C LEU A 165 3.38 1.05 17.18
N SER A 166 2.29 1.78 16.96
CA SER A 166 0.91 1.34 17.22
C SER A 166 0.01 1.65 16.05
N ASN A 167 -1.18 1.09 16.01
CA ASN A 167 -2.21 1.43 15.03
C ASN A 167 -3.50 1.83 15.76
N ARG A 168 -4.23 2.78 15.18
CA ARG A 168 -5.63 3.03 15.51
C ARG A 168 -6.46 3.22 14.24
N THR A 169 -7.74 3.10 14.36
CA THR A 169 -8.67 3.44 13.28
C THR A 169 -8.63 4.96 13.03
N PRO A 170 -8.52 5.41 11.77
CA PRO A 170 -8.66 6.82 11.42
C PRO A 170 -10.04 7.36 11.81
N THR A 171 -10.10 8.61 12.27
CA THR A 171 -11.37 9.29 12.56
C THR A 171 -12.10 9.67 11.26
N PRO A 172 -13.42 9.94 11.32
CA PRO A 172 -14.17 10.41 10.14
C PRO A 172 -13.58 11.68 9.50
N SER A 173 -13.08 12.62 10.30
CA SER A 173 -12.44 13.84 9.80
C SER A 173 -11.10 13.55 9.09
N GLU A 174 -10.32 12.61 9.59
CA GLU A 174 -9.08 12.16 8.94
C GLU A 174 -9.38 11.45 7.61
N LEU A 175 -10.40 10.58 7.59
CA LEU A 175 -10.85 9.91 6.38
C LEU A 175 -11.30 10.92 5.30
N ALA A 176 -12.00 11.98 5.69
CA ALA A 176 -12.41 13.04 4.78
C ALA A 176 -11.20 13.76 4.14
N VAL A 177 -10.10 13.97 4.89
CA VAL A 177 -8.85 14.51 4.33
C VAL A 177 -8.18 13.50 3.37
N GLY A 178 -8.32 12.21 3.61
CA GLY A 178 -7.78 11.14 2.75
C GLY A 178 -8.54 10.94 1.43
N LEU A 179 -9.82 11.31 1.40
CA LEU A 179 -10.72 11.02 0.28
C LEU A 179 -10.21 11.54 -1.08
N PRO A 180 -9.71 12.79 -1.22
CA PRO A 180 -9.16 13.27 -2.51
C PRO A 180 -7.95 12.46 -3.00
N VAL A 181 -7.18 11.86 -2.09
CA VAL A 181 -6.04 10.99 -2.44
C VAL A 181 -6.54 9.66 -2.98
N LEU A 182 -7.56 9.06 -2.35
CA LEU A 182 -8.20 7.84 -2.82
C LEU A 182 -8.84 8.05 -4.21
N GLU A 183 -9.57 9.15 -4.41
CA GLU A 183 -10.11 9.50 -5.74
C GLU A 183 -9.03 9.64 -6.81
N ALA A 184 -7.93 10.31 -6.49
CA ALA A 184 -6.82 10.47 -7.42
C ALA A 184 -6.15 9.14 -7.75
N PHE A 185 -6.05 8.23 -6.77
CA PHE A 185 -5.56 6.87 -6.97
C PHE A 185 -6.49 6.07 -7.91
N LEU A 186 -7.79 6.06 -7.66
CA LEU A 186 -8.77 5.35 -8.51
C LEU A 186 -8.75 5.87 -9.96
N LYS A 187 -8.67 7.19 -10.13
CA LYS A 187 -8.55 7.81 -11.47
C LYS A 187 -7.23 7.49 -12.16
N LEU A 188 -6.14 7.34 -11.41
CA LEU A 188 -4.82 7.02 -11.96
C LEU A 188 -4.77 5.59 -12.51
N PHE A 189 -5.34 4.64 -11.78
CA PHE A 189 -5.27 3.23 -12.15
C PHE A 189 -6.41 2.78 -13.06
N ALA A 190 -7.62 3.27 -12.84
CA ALA A 190 -8.83 2.91 -13.60
C ALA A 190 -8.95 1.39 -13.82
N CYS A 191 -8.67 0.61 -12.76
CA CYS A 191 -8.67 -0.85 -12.81
C CYS A 191 -10.05 -1.39 -13.21
N GLU A 192 -10.05 -2.54 -13.89
CA GLU A 192 -11.27 -3.28 -14.26
C GLU A 192 -12.08 -3.66 -13.01
N ARG A 193 -11.36 -3.96 -11.91
CA ARG A 193 -11.99 -4.30 -10.63
C ARG A 193 -11.31 -3.57 -9.47
N VAL A 194 -12.14 -3.00 -8.59
CA VAL A 194 -11.72 -2.37 -7.33
C VAL A 194 -12.38 -3.11 -6.17
N VAL A 195 -11.57 -3.58 -5.22
CA VAL A 195 -12.01 -4.42 -4.12
C VAL A 195 -11.57 -3.83 -2.80
N ALA A 196 -12.49 -3.74 -1.84
CA ALA A 196 -12.19 -3.35 -0.47
C ALA A 196 -11.61 -4.52 0.33
N VAL A 197 -10.60 -4.26 1.14
CA VAL A 197 -10.08 -5.21 2.16
C VAL A 197 -10.44 -4.65 3.54
N GLY A 198 -11.55 -5.12 4.09
CA GLY A 198 -12.12 -4.64 5.35
C GLY A 198 -13.27 -3.64 5.18
N ARG A 199 -14.08 -3.51 6.25
CA ARG A 199 -15.33 -2.75 6.22
C ARG A 199 -15.13 -1.25 6.10
N LEU A 200 -14.07 -0.70 6.71
CA LEU A 200 -13.76 0.72 6.62
C LEU A 200 -13.42 1.11 5.17
N ALA A 201 -12.61 0.30 4.50
CA ALA A 201 -12.28 0.52 3.10
C ALA A 201 -13.54 0.44 2.20
N ALA A 202 -14.42 -0.54 2.46
CA ALA A 202 -15.68 -0.68 1.73
C ALA A 202 -16.57 0.56 1.89
N ALA A 203 -16.70 1.09 3.11
CA ALA A 203 -17.48 2.30 3.38
C ALA A 203 -16.92 3.53 2.64
N GLN A 204 -15.58 3.69 2.58
CA GLN A 204 -14.95 4.80 1.85
C GLN A 204 -15.09 4.67 0.33
N LEU A 205 -15.04 3.46 -0.20
CA LEU A 205 -15.20 3.21 -1.64
C LEU A 205 -16.64 3.35 -2.10
N ALA A 206 -17.63 3.05 -1.26
CA ALA A 206 -19.05 3.07 -1.64
C ALA A 206 -19.53 4.43 -2.19
N GLY A 207 -18.93 5.53 -1.75
CA GLY A 207 -19.19 6.88 -2.28
C GLY A 207 -18.47 7.21 -3.59
N LEU A 208 -17.51 6.40 -4.02
CA LEU A 208 -16.63 6.68 -5.17
C LEU A 208 -16.74 5.64 -6.28
N HIS A 209 -17.11 4.44 -5.96
CA HIS A 209 -17.12 3.28 -6.85
C HIS A 209 -18.25 2.32 -6.46
N SER A 210 -19.06 1.88 -7.42
CA SER A 210 -20.18 0.97 -7.16
C SER A 210 -20.33 -0.02 -8.33
N PRO A 211 -20.61 -1.30 -8.05
CA PRO A 211 -20.66 -1.94 -6.73
C PRO A 211 -19.28 -2.15 -6.11
N VAL A 212 -19.18 -2.17 -4.79
CA VAL A 212 -17.95 -2.46 -4.04
C VAL A 212 -17.98 -3.88 -3.50
N GLU A 213 -17.07 -4.72 -3.96
CA GLU A 213 -16.83 -6.01 -3.33
C GLU A 213 -15.96 -5.81 -2.07
N CYS A 214 -16.37 -6.43 -0.95
CA CYS A 214 -15.66 -6.35 0.32
C CYS A 214 -15.11 -7.71 0.74
N LEU A 215 -13.78 -7.84 0.72
CA LEU A 215 -13.08 -8.99 1.28
C LEU A 215 -12.94 -8.88 2.78
N ARG A 216 -12.97 -10.02 3.47
CA ARG A 216 -12.61 -10.09 4.89
C ARG A 216 -11.15 -9.68 5.07
N HIS A 217 -10.89 -8.72 5.96
CA HIS A 217 -9.51 -8.35 6.29
C HIS A 217 -8.73 -9.55 6.83
N PRO A 218 -7.48 -9.81 6.38
CA PRO A 218 -6.72 -11.01 6.77
C PRO A 218 -6.41 -11.12 8.26
N ALA A 219 -6.34 -10.00 8.98
CA ALA A 219 -6.06 -10.00 10.42
C ALA A 219 -7.17 -10.68 11.23
N SER A 220 -6.84 -11.00 12.50
CA SER A 220 -7.79 -11.55 13.48
C SER A 220 -8.54 -12.79 12.95
N GLY A 221 -7.80 -13.77 12.45
CA GLY A 221 -8.32 -15.04 11.94
C GLY A 221 -8.97 -14.97 10.55
N GLY A 222 -8.93 -13.82 9.88
CA GLY A 222 -9.58 -13.60 8.58
C GLY A 222 -8.86 -14.21 7.37
N ALA A 223 -7.66 -14.74 7.51
CA ALA A 223 -6.79 -15.16 6.40
C ALA A 223 -7.42 -16.23 5.48
N ALA A 224 -8.05 -17.26 6.04
CA ALA A 224 -8.67 -18.32 5.25
C ALA A 224 -9.84 -17.78 4.38
N LEU A 225 -10.69 -16.94 4.98
CA LEU A 225 -11.82 -16.35 4.26
C LEU A 225 -11.35 -15.35 3.20
N PHE A 226 -10.32 -14.54 3.51
CA PHE A 226 -9.68 -13.65 2.53
C PHE A 226 -9.20 -14.45 1.30
N ARG A 227 -8.44 -15.54 1.49
CA ARG A 227 -7.96 -16.39 0.38
C ARG A 227 -9.11 -16.95 -0.45
N LYS A 228 -10.14 -17.50 0.20
CA LYS A 228 -11.33 -18.03 -0.47
C LYS A 228 -12.03 -16.98 -1.33
N GLN A 229 -12.25 -15.79 -0.78
CA GLN A 229 -12.92 -14.70 -1.47
C GLN A 229 -12.07 -14.16 -2.63
N THR A 230 -10.75 -13.99 -2.43
CA THR A 230 -9.82 -13.55 -3.48
C THR A 230 -9.78 -14.56 -4.64
N ALA A 231 -9.79 -15.87 -4.35
CA ALA A 231 -9.87 -16.91 -5.37
C ALA A 231 -11.18 -16.87 -6.18
N SER A 232 -12.28 -16.41 -5.57
CA SER A 232 -13.55 -16.19 -6.30
C SER A 232 -13.43 -15.04 -7.30
N ILE A 233 -12.79 -13.95 -6.90
CA ILE A 233 -12.53 -12.79 -7.78
C ILE A 233 -11.62 -13.19 -8.95
N ALA A 234 -10.55 -13.93 -8.67
CA ALA A 234 -9.58 -14.35 -9.69
C ALA A 234 -10.22 -15.18 -10.84
N ARG A 235 -11.30 -15.90 -10.55
CA ARG A 235 -12.02 -16.68 -11.59
C ARG A 235 -12.88 -15.82 -12.52
N THR A 236 -13.09 -14.55 -12.21
CA THR A 236 -13.97 -13.63 -12.95
C THR A 236 -13.22 -12.43 -13.54
N LEU A 237 -11.91 -12.38 -13.40
CA LEU A 237 -10.97 -11.48 -14.07
C LEU A 237 -10.29 -12.20 -15.24
#